data_00119432fc5654fed3ed3d44ea1edd4b
#
_entry.id   00119432fc5654fed3ed3d44ea1edd4b
#
_cell.length_a   1.000
_cell.length_b   1.000
_cell.length_c   1.000
_cell.angle_alpha   90.00
_cell.angle_beta   90.00
_cell.angle_gamma   90.00
#
_symmetry.space_group_name_H-M   'P 1'
#
loop_
_entity.id
_entity.type
_entity.pdbx_description
1 polymer ?
#
loop_
_entity_poly.entity_id
_entity_poly.type
_entity_poly.pdbx_seq_one_letter_code
_entity_poly.pdbx_strand_id
1 'polypeptide(L)'
;MKLFYTTVIGLLLSSVSFAQKVDVSESSESFSVGRQPAIVAVFQHSDKDKIEREWKSYIKNFKPDDVSDKKGEYFFDNTKFTQIGNNPVDVHSIVMAKGKDNEIRLTVCFDLGGAYASGGSHSKEMSYFKGLVKDFAVKMTKEHYDDKVKEAAKALTKLTDKQTDLEKDNKGLEKDIVDYNDKIKKSQEKIEQNKKDIETKKVEITAQQKVLDELKSKQSSVN
;
A
#
# COMPACT_ATOMS: atom_id res chain seq x y z
N MET A 1 -29.07 5.49 12.09
CA MET A 1 -27.78 5.78 11.45
C MET A 1 -26.73 4.67 11.64
N LYS A 2 -27.14 3.42 11.91
CA LYS A 2 -26.23 2.26 12.10
C LYS A 2 -26.13 1.30 10.90
N LEU A 3 -26.84 1.55 9.80
CA LEU A 3 -26.92 0.62 8.66
C LEU A 3 -25.95 0.92 7.49
N PHE A 4 -25.26 2.05 7.48
CA PHE A 4 -24.39 2.43 6.36
C PHE A 4 -22.95 1.91 6.47
N TYR A 5 -22.50 1.48 7.63
CA TYR A 5 -21.11 1.02 7.84
C TYR A 5 -20.87 -0.45 7.48
N THR A 6 -21.90 -1.26 7.39
CA THR A 6 -21.79 -2.71 7.15
C THR A 6 -21.58 -3.06 5.67
N THR A 7 -21.91 -2.15 4.74
CA THR A 7 -21.87 -2.45 3.29
C THR A 7 -20.51 -2.17 2.66
N VAL A 8 -19.65 -1.36 3.27
CA VAL A 8 -18.31 -1.02 2.71
C VAL A 8 -17.25 -2.07 3.05
N ILE A 9 -17.40 -2.80 4.15
CA ILE A 9 -16.45 -3.86 4.57
C ILE A 9 -16.60 -5.14 3.74
N GLY A 10 -17.78 -5.37 3.14
CA GLY A 10 -18.05 -6.60 2.37
C GLY A 10 -17.39 -6.67 0.99
N LEU A 11 -16.90 -5.56 0.44
CA LEU A 11 -16.38 -5.50 -0.95
C LEU A 11 -14.87 -5.70 -1.06
N LEU A 12 -14.15 -5.77 0.05
CA LEU A 12 -12.68 -5.91 0.07
C LEU A 12 -12.17 -7.34 0.33
N LEU A 13 -13.07 -8.32 0.53
CA LEU A 13 -12.71 -9.68 0.92
C LEU A 13 -12.70 -10.71 -0.23
N SER A 14 -12.84 -10.29 -1.49
CA SER A 14 -12.80 -11.21 -2.64
C SER A 14 -11.44 -11.26 -3.35
N SER A 15 -10.33 -10.97 -2.67
CA SER A 15 -9.01 -11.35 -3.18
C SER A 15 -8.78 -12.83 -2.94
N VAL A 16 -9.21 -13.64 -3.90
CA VAL A 16 -8.93 -15.06 -3.97
C VAL A 16 -7.41 -15.23 -3.91
N SER A 17 -6.90 -15.87 -2.86
CA SER A 17 -5.51 -16.28 -2.73
C SER A 17 -5.20 -17.35 -3.80
N PHE A 18 -4.90 -16.93 -5.02
CA PHE A 18 -4.11 -17.77 -5.89
C PHE A 18 -2.68 -17.70 -5.35
N ALA A 19 -2.21 -18.79 -4.76
CA ALA A 19 -0.79 -18.99 -4.55
C ALA A 19 -0.12 -18.80 -5.92
N GLN A 20 0.56 -17.67 -6.11
CA GLN A 20 1.18 -17.34 -7.39
C GLN A 20 2.33 -18.33 -7.59
N LYS A 21 2.09 -19.33 -8.43
CA LYS A 21 3.08 -20.35 -8.77
C LYS A 21 4.15 -19.66 -9.59
N VAL A 22 5.39 -19.70 -9.12
CA VAL A 22 6.54 -19.26 -9.90
C VAL A 22 6.64 -20.19 -11.12
N ASP A 23 6.47 -19.63 -12.31
CA ASP A 23 6.56 -20.38 -13.55
C ASP A 23 8.00 -20.39 -14.05
N VAL A 24 8.57 -21.61 -14.17
CA VAL A 24 9.90 -21.85 -14.72
C VAL A 24 9.80 -22.98 -15.72
N SER A 25 10.03 -22.66 -16.97
CA SER A 25 9.89 -23.59 -18.10
C SER A 25 11.17 -23.68 -18.93
N GLU A 26 11.29 -24.75 -19.71
CA GLU A 26 12.31 -24.90 -20.73
C GLU A 26 11.75 -24.38 -22.06
N SER A 27 12.60 -23.67 -22.81
CA SER A 27 12.26 -23.12 -24.11
C SER A 27 13.51 -23.10 -25.01
N SER A 28 13.33 -22.85 -26.29
CA SER A 28 14.43 -22.56 -27.22
C SER A 28 14.43 -21.07 -27.54
N GLU A 29 15.43 -20.35 -27.04
CA GLU A 29 15.50 -18.90 -27.10
C GLU A 29 16.73 -18.39 -27.86
N SER A 30 16.69 -17.13 -28.32
CA SER A 30 17.76 -16.52 -29.11
C SER A 30 18.71 -15.71 -28.23
N PHE A 31 19.99 -15.99 -28.34
CA PHE A 31 21.09 -15.30 -27.70
C PHE A 31 22.10 -14.81 -28.76
N SER A 32 23.12 -14.06 -28.34
CA SER A 32 24.21 -13.62 -29.22
C SER A 32 24.96 -14.81 -29.88
N VAL A 33 24.94 -15.97 -29.22
CA VAL A 33 25.52 -17.24 -29.65
C VAL A 33 24.56 -18.12 -30.48
N GLY A 34 23.47 -17.55 -30.93
CA GLY A 34 22.44 -18.27 -31.70
C GLY A 34 21.27 -18.74 -30.81
N ARG A 35 20.44 -19.63 -31.41
CA ARG A 35 19.27 -20.18 -30.73
C ARG A 35 19.65 -21.38 -29.88
N GLN A 36 19.45 -21.30 -28.57
CA GLN A 36 19.88 -22.29 -27.60
C GLN A 36 18.72 -22.77 -26.71
N PRO A 37 18.82 -24.03 -26.21
CA PRO A 37 17.98 -24.45 -25.09
C PRO A 37 18.16 -23.52 -23.91
N ALA A 38 17.07 -23.07 -23.32
CA ALA A 38 17.08 -22.09 -22.24
C ALA A 38 16.05 -22.41 -21.18
N ILE A 39 16.29 -21.88 -19.99
CA ILE A 39 15.35 -21.85 -18.87
C ILE A 39 14.76 -20.46 -18.82
N VAL A 40 13.43 -20.38 -18.76
CA VAL A 40 12.69 -19.13 -18.68
C VAL A 40 11.96 -19.06 -17.36
N ALA A 41 12.23 -18.02 -16.59
CA ALA A 41 11.45 -17.66 -15.40
C ALA A 41 10.61 -16.41 -15.68
N VAL A 42 9.34 -16.42 -15.24
CA VAL A 42 8.39 -15.33 -15.45
C VAL A 42 8.07 -14.69 -14.09
N PHE A 43 8.20 -13.36 -14.03
CA PHE A 43 7.90 -12.55 -12.85
C PHE A 43 6.74 -11.62 -13.16
N GLN A 44 5.66 -11.72 -12.41
CA GLN A 44 4.54 -10.82 -12.51
C GLN A 44 4.77 -9.58 -11.62
N HIS A 45 4.45 -8.39 -12.16
CA HIS A 45 4.49 -7.13 -11.41
C HIS A 45 5.86 -6.76 -10.80
N SER A 46 6.95 -7.25 -11.37
CA SER A 46 8.31 -7.00 -10.91
C SER A 46 8.97 -5.85 -11.69
N ASP A 47 10.04 -5.31 -11.14
CA ASP A 47 10.88 -4.32 -11.78
C ASP A 47 12.02 -5.01 -12.54
N LYS A 48 12.19 -4.65 -13.84
CA LYS A 48 13.21 -5.23 -14.71
C LYS A 48 14.62 -5.00 -14.16
N ASP A 49 14.93 -3.77 -13.77
CA ASP A 49 16.28 -3.39 -13.32
C ASP A 49 16.62 -4.08 -11.98
N LYS A 50 15.59 -4.29 -11.12
CA LYS A 50 15.75 -5.07 -9.89
C LYS A 50 16.09 -6.53 -10.22
N ILE A 51 15.35 -7.18 -11.13
CA ILE A 51 15.60 -8.57 -11.54
C ILE A 51 17.00 -8.71 -12.15
N GLU A 52 17.41 -7.81 -13.04
CA GLU A 52 18.74 -7.80 -13.65
C GLU A 52 19.86 -7.69 -12.61
N ARG A 53 19.75 -6.73 -11.71
CA ARG A 53 20.74 -6.50 -10.67
C ARG A 53 20.87 -7.70 -9.73
N GLU A 54 19.74 -8.21 -9.25
CA GLU A 54 19.72 -9.34 -8.32
C GLU A 54 20.18 -10.63 -9.00
N TRP A 55 19.84 -10.86 -10.29
CA TRP A 55 20.34 -12.00 -11.04
C TRP A 55 21.86 -11.96 -11.20
N LYS A 56 22.41 -10.81 -11.59
CA LYS A 56 23.87 -10.64 -11.66
C LYS A 56 24.54 -10.93 -10.32
N SER A 57 23.99 -10.43 -9.23
CA SER A 57 24.50 -10.69 -7.89
C SER A 57 24.41 -12.18 -7.53
N TYR A 58 23.31 -12.84 -7.91
CA TYR A 58 23.09 -14.25 -7.63
C TYR A 58 24.09 -15.15 -8.34
N ILE A 59 24.34 -14.93 -9.65
CA ILE A 59 25.30 -15.72 -10.41
C ILE A 59 26.76 -15.45 -9.96
N LYS A 60 27.08 -14.23 -9.54
CA LYS A 60 28.41 -13.90 -8.99
C LYS A 60 28.79 -14.75 -7.75
N ASN A 61 27.82 -15.29 -6.99
CA ASN A 61 28.11 -16.19 -5.90
C ASN A 61 28.77 -17.50 -6.36
N PHE A 62 28.60 -17.88 -7.62
CA PHE A 62 29.24 -19.04 -8.27
C PHE A 62 30.61 -18.72 -8.88
N LYS A 63 31.15 -17.53 -8.59
CA LYS A 63 32.52 -17.08 -8.93
C LYS A 63 32.85 -17.23 -10.41
N PRO A 64 32.13 -16.57 -11.32
CA PRO A 64 32.56 -16.45 -12.70
C PRO A 64 33.91 -15.76 -12.78
N ASP A 65 34.72 -16.11 -13.77
CA ASP A 65 36.04 -15.48 -13.98
C ASP A 65 35.88 -14.05 -14.56
N ASP A 66 34.88 -13.82 -15.41
CA ASP A 66 34.51 -12.49 -15.93
C ASP A 66 32.99 -12.35 -16.07
N VAL A 67 32.50 -11.08 -16.12
CA VAL A 67 31.11 -10.75 -16.37
C VAL A 67 31.03 -9.59 -17.35
N SER A 68 30.43 -9.81 -18.51
CA SER A 68 30.21 -8.78 -19.52
C SER A 68 28.74 -8.57 -19.84
N ASP A 69 28.42 -7.40 -20.41
CA ASP A 69 27.10 -7.02 -20.90
C ASP A 69 27.23 -6.57 -22.35
N LYS A 70 26.50 -7.21 -23.24
CA LYS A 70 26.37 -6.80 -24.65
C LYS A 70 24.90 -6.64 -25.01
N LYS A 71 24.44 -5.39 -25.12
CA LYS A 71 23.05 -5.07 -25.53
C LYS A 71 21.98 -5.70 -24.65
N GLY A 72 22.21 -5.79 -23.33
CA GLY A 72 21.28 -6.38 -22.39
C GLY A 72 21.34 -7.91 -22.29
N GLU A 73 22.29 -8.56 -22.94
CA GLU A 73 22.66 -9.95 -22.69
C GLU A 73 23.88 -9.98 -21.77
N TYR A 74 23.69 -10.56 -20.58
CA TYR A 74 24.76 -10.77 -19.62
C TYR A 74 25.44 -12.11 -19.89
N PHE A 75 26.74 -12.09 -20.00
CA PHE A 75 27.61 -13.24 -20.15
C PHE A 75 28.46 -13.38 -18.91
N PHE A 76 28.47 -14.57 -18.31
CA PHE A 76 29.28 -14.94 -17.15
C PHE A 76 30.21 -16.06 -17.58
N ASP A 77 31.48 -15.72 -17.70
CA ASP A 77 32.52 -16.63 -18.18
C ASP A 77 32.98 -17.58 -17.07
N ASN A 78 33.17 -18.86 -17.40
CA ASN A 78 33.77 -19.85 -16.51
C ASN A 78 33.14 -19.94 -15.10
N THR A 79 31.81 -19.93 -15.01
CA THR A 79 31.08 -20.00 -13.74
C THR A 79 31.21 -21.38 -13.08
N LYS A 80 31.46 -21.43 -11.76
CA LYS A 80 31.81 -22.65 -11.01
C LYS A 80 30.60 -23.27 -10.29
N PHE A 81 29.92 -24.20 -10.93
CA PHE A 81 28.81 -24.94 -10.34
C PHE A 81 29.29 -26.30 -9.79
N THR A 82 29.90 -26.31 -8.63
CA THR A 82 30.56 -27.50 -8.03
C THR A 82 29.61 -28.69 -7.81
N GLN A 83 28.30 -28.47 -7.78
CA GLN A 83 27.28 -29.50 -7.63
C GLN A 83 27.10 -30.38 -8.86
N ILE A 84 27.49 -29.90 -10.05
CA ILE A 84 27.37 -30.67 -11.32
C ILE A 84 28.72 -31.15 -11.84
N GLY A 85 29.82 -30.69 -11.28
CA GLY A 85 31.18 -31.09 -11.64
C GLY A 85 32.22 -29.99 -11.43
N ASN A 86 33.43 -30.28 -11.89
CA ASN A 86 34.56 -29.34 -11.79
C ASN A 86 34.75 -28.50 -13.06
N ASN A 87 34.08 -28.84 -14.13
CA ASN A 87 34.17 -28.07 -15.39
C ASN A 87 33.45 -26.73 -15.24
N PRO A 88 34.05 -25.63 -15.69
CA PRO A 88 33.39 -24.35 -15.70
C PRO A 88 32.23 -24.36 -16.70
N VAL A 89 31.27 -23.48 -16.47
CA VAL A 89 30.06 -23.34 -17.31
C VAL A 89 29.89 -21.87 -17.67
N ASP A 90 29.70 -21.58 -18.93
CA ASP A 90 29.36 -20.24 -19.37
C ASP A 90 27.86 -20.02 -19.29
N VAL A 91 27.47 -18.85 -18.76
CA VAL A 91 26.07 -18.52 -18.57
C VAL A 91 25.71 -17.29 -19.39
N HIS A 92 24.74 -17.43 -20.28
CA HIS A 92 24.14 -16.32 -20.99
C HIS A 92 22.74 -16.04 -20.41
N SER A 93 22.43 -14.78 -20.15
CA SER A 93 21.13 -14.43 -19.61
C SER A 93 20.60 -13.09 -20.14
N ILE A 94 19.30 -13.03 -20.33
CA ILE A 94 18.59 -11.84 -20.82
C ILE A 94 17.40 -11.60 -19.90
N VAL A 95 17.20 -10.35 -19.47
CA VAL A 95 15.99 -9.93 -18.77
C VAL A 95 15.21 -8.96 -19.65
N MET A 96 13.98 -9.30 -19.97
CA MET A 96 13.12 -8.47 -20.81
C MET A 96 11.76 -8.25 -20.19
N ALA A 97 11.22 -7.02 -20.34
CA ALA A 97 9.82 -6.77 -20.14
C ALA A 97 9.03 -7.26 -21.36
N LYS A 98 7.95 -8.03 -21.15
CA LYS A 98 7.10 -8.56 -22.22
C LYS A 98 5.63 -8.28 -21.95
N GLY A 99 4.92 -7.79 -22.96
CA GLY A 99 3.48 -7.57 -22.91
C GLY A 99 3.04 -6.29 -22.20
N LYS A 100 1.71 -6.13 -22.08
CA LYS A 100 1.07 -4.95 -21.47
C LYS A 100 1.00 -5.00 -19.94
N ASP A 101 1.26 -6.19 -19.35
CA ASP A 101 1.03 -6.45 -17.92
C ASP A 101 2.31 -6.38 -17.07
N ASN A 102 3.36 -5.70 -17.55
CA ASN A 102 4.67 -5.64 -16.89
C ASN A 102 5.23 -7.02 -16.50
N GLU A 103 5.00 -8.03 -17.34
CA GLU A 103 5.63 -9.32 -17.19
C GLU A 103 7.13 -9.21 -17.47
N ILE A 104 7.96 -9.60 -16.52
CA ILE A 104 9.41 -9.66 -16.68
C ILE A 104 9.81 -11.11 -16.91
N ARG A 105 10.60 -11.35 -17.94
CA ARG A 105 11.14 -12.67 -18.27
C ARG A 105 12.65 -12.67 -18.09
N LEU A 106 13.15 -13.58 -17.28
CA LEU A 106 14.55 -13.96 -17.20
C LEU A 106 14.74 -15.22 -18.06
N THR A 107 15.57 -15.14 -19.05
CA THR A 107 15.90 -16.23 -19.97
C THR A 107 17.38 -16.55 -19.82
N VAL A 108 17.73 -17.82 -19.56
CA VAL A 108 19.10 -18.23 -19.24
C VAL A 108 19.45 -19.49 -20.02
N CYS A 109 20.60 -19.51 -20.67
CA CYS A 109 21.20 -20.75 -21.18
C CYS A 109 22.58 -21.00 -20.57
N PHE A 110 22.99 -22.26 -20.55
CA PHE A 110 24.22 -22.74 -19.91
C PHE A 110 25.04 -23.54 -20.90
N ASP A 111 26.24 -23.07 -21.25
CA ASP A 111 27.20 -23.76 -22.10
C ASP A 111 28.15 -24.58 -21.21
N LEU A 112 28.18 -25.90 -21.46
CA LEU A 112 28.99 -26.87 -20.70
C LEU A 112 30.39 -27.05 -21.27
N GLY A 113 30.82 -26.17 -22.20
CA GLY A 113 32.12 -26.28 -22.87
C GLY A 113 32.08 -27.17 -24.13
N GLY A 114 31.16 -26.90 -25.03
CA GLY A 114 30.99 -27.63 -26.31
C GLY A 114 29.57 -28.09 -26.57
N ALA A 115 28.69 -28.01 -25.61
CA ALA A 115 27.26 -28.26 -25.76
C ALA A 115 26.45 -27.47 -24.74
N TYR A 116 25.29 -26.96 -25.14
CA TYR A 116 24.35 -26.30 -24.23
C TYR A 116 23.54 -27.31 -23.42
N ALA A 117 23.36 -27.02 -22.14
CA ALA A 117 22.52 -27.86 -21.28
C ALA A 117 21.08 -27.92 -21.83
N SER A 118 20.54 -29.12 -21.93
CA SER A 118 19.18 -29.36 -22.45
C SER A 118 18.55 -30.56 -21.74
N GLY A 119 17.22 -30.56 -21.62
CA GLY A 119 16.48 -31.67 -20.99
C GLY A 119 16.66 -33.01 -21.74
N GLY A 120 16.95 -32.95 -23.06
CA GLY A 120 17.16 -34.15 -23.89
C GLY A 120 18.54 -34.79 -23.72
N SER A 121 19.61 -34.00 -23.66
CA SER A 121 21.00 -34.50 -23.69
C SER A 121 21.73 -34.39 -22.36
N HIS A 122 21.34 -33.45 -21.50
CA HIS A 122 21.99 -33.14 -20.23
C HIS A 122 20.94 -32.99 -19.12
N SER A 123 20.10 -34.00 -18.97
CA SER A 123 18.91 -33.93 -18.10
C SER A 123 19.24 -33.66 -16.64
N LYS A 124 20.38 -34.16 -16.15
CA LYS A 124 20.85 -33.95 -14.76
C LYS A 124 21.27 -32.49 -14.55
N GLU A 125 22.12 -31.96 -15.41
CA GLU A 125 22.61 -30.59 -15.39
C GLU A 125 21.45 -29.61 -15.59
N MET A 126 20.57 -29.88 -16.56
CA MET A 126 19.37 -29.06 -16.82
C MET A 126 18.42 -29.03 -15.63
N SER A 127 18.23 -30.16 -14.95
CA SER A 127 17.42 -30.23 -13.72
C SER A 127 18.02 -29.37 -12.60
N TYR A 128 19.34 -29.39 -12.43
CA TYR A 128 20.03 -28.54 -11.47
C TYR A 128 19.86 -27.05 -11.81
N PHE A 129 20.13 -26.65 -13.05
CA PHE A 129 19.99 -25.26 -13.47
C PHE A 129 18.55 -24.76 -13.41
N LYS A 130 17.58 -25.61 -13.70
CA LYS A 130 16.16 -25.30 -13.54
C LYS A 130 15.81 -25.07 -12.06
N GLY A 131 16.36 -25.86 -11.16
CA GLY A 131 16.29 -25.65 -9.71
C GLY A 131 16.87 -24.31 -9.30
N LEU A 132 18.09 -23.99 -9.76
CA LEU A 132 18.79 -22.75 -9.48
C LEU A 132 17.99 -21.50 -9.95
N VAL A 133 17.49 -21.52 -11.18
CA VAL A 133 16.66 -20.42 -11.71
C VAL A 133 15.33 -20.32 -10.94
N LYS A 134 14.75 -21.46 -10.56
CA LYS A 134 13.52 -21.50 -9.76
C LYS A 134 13.74 -20.92 -8.36
N ASP A 135 14.83 -21.26 -7.70
CA ASP A 135 15.15 -20.74 -6.35
C ASP A 135 15.33 -19.22 -6.38
N PHE A 136 16.03 -18.72 -7.41
CA PHE A 136 16.11 -17.27 -7.65
C PHE A 136 14.74 -16.65 -7.85
N ALA A 137 13.91 -17.24 -8.71
CA ALA A 137 12.59 -16.71 -9.03
C ALA A 137 11.65 -16.72 -7.81
N VAL A 138 11.71 -17.78 -6.99
CA VAL A 138 10.97 -17.86 -5.71
C VAL A 138 11.43 -16.77 -4.74
N LYS A 139 12.76 -16.58 -4.59
CA LYS A 139 13.33 -15.51 -3.75
C LYS A 139 12.79 -14.14 -4.17
N MET A 140 12.89 -13.80 -5.46
CA MET A 140 12.46 -12.50 -5.98
C MET A 140 10.97 -12.26 -5.82
N THR A 141 10.15 -13.30 -6.08
CA THR A 141 8.70 -13.24 -5.90
C THR A 141 8.35 -13.01 -4.42
N LYS A 142 9.01 -13.72 -3.51
CA LYS A 142 8.80 -13.56 -2.08
C LYS A 142 9.16 -12.14 -1.61
N GLU A 143 10.32 -11.63 -2.01
CA GLU A 143 10.74 -10.25 -1.70
C GLU A 143 9.72 -9.20 -2.19
N HIS A 144 9.17 -9.40 -3.40
CA HIS A 144 8.13 -8.51 -3.92
C HIS A 144 6.90 -8.46 -2.99
N TYR A 145 6.41 -9.63 -2.55
CA TYR A 145 5.25 -9.69 -1.64
C TYR A 145 5.58 -9.19 -0.23
N ASP A 146 6.79 -9.45 0.27
CA ASP A 146 7.24 -8.90 1.56
C ASP A 146 7.21 -7.36 1.54
N ASP A 147 7.62 -6.74 0.44
CA ASP A 147 7.55 -5.28 0.26
C ASP A 147 6.08 -4.80 0.21
N LYS A 148 5.19 -5.50 -0.51
CA LYS A 148 3.75 -5.19 -0.55
C LYS A 148 3.08 -5.33 0.82
N VAL A 149 3.43 -6.36 1.58
CA VAL A 149 2.94 -6.53 2.96
C VAL A 149 3.38 -5.37 3.85
N LYS A 150 4.63 -4.93 3.75
CA LYS A 150 5.13 -3.77 4.50
C LYS A 150 4.40 -2.48 4.13
N GLU A 151 4.15 -2.24 2.83
CA GLU A 151 3.39 -1.08 2.36
C GLU A 151 1.95 -1.11 2.91
N ALA A 152 1.27 -2.25 2.81
CA ALA A 152 -0.09 -2.43 3.31
C ALA A 152 -0.17 -2.25 4.84
N ALA A 153 0.80 -2.78 5.58
CA ALA A 153 0.88 -2.61 7.03
C ALA A 153 1.04 -1.13 7.43
N LYS A 154 1.92 -0.38 6.73
CA LYS A 154 2.07 1.07 6.96
C LYS A 154 0.78 1.84 6.65
N ALA A 155 0.08 1.47 5.58
CA ALA A 155 -1.20 2.10 5.23
C ALA A 155 -2.26 1.83 6.30
N LEU A 156 -2.33 0.58 6.78
CA LEU A 156 -3.24 0.20 7.87
C LEU A 156 -2.97 0.99 9.14
N THR A 157 -1.71 1.10 9.56
CA THR A 157 -1.34 1.91 10.74
C THR A 157 -1.84 3.34 10.63
N LYS A 158 -1.59 4.00 9.47
CA LYS A 158 -2.06 5.38 9.25
C LYS A 158 -3.59 5.53 9.33
N LEU A 159 -4.33 4.53 8.84
CA LEU A 159 -5.81 4.54 8.92
C LEU A 159 -6.29 4.35 10.36
N THR A 160 -5.64 3.46 11.12
CA THR A 160 -5.96 3.22 12.54
C THR A 160 -5.68 4.46 13.39
N ASP A 161 -4.55 5.13 13.15
CA ASP A 161 -4.20 6.38 13.85
C ASP A 161 -5.25 7.46 13.57
N LYS A 162 -5.63 7.63 12.29
CA LYS A 162 -6.66 8.59 11.90
C LYS A 162 -8.03 8.27 12.51
N GLN A 163 -8.41 6.98 12.57
CA GLN A 163 -9.63 6.56 13.27
C GLN A 163 -9.60 6.96 14.74
N THR A 164 -8.47 6.69 15.41
CA THR A 164 -8.28 7.05 16.83
C THR A 164 -8.42 8.55 17.07
N ASP A 165 -7.86 9.37 16.19
CA ASP A 165 -7.97 10.83 16.29
C ASP A 165 -9.43 11.29 16.11
N LEU A 166 -10.14 10.76 15.10
CA LEU A 166 -11.55 11.07 14.91
C LEU A 166 -12.43 10.65 16.08
N GLU A 167 -12.12 9.53 16.73
CA GLU A 167 -12.83 9.09 17.95
C GLU A 167 -12.60 10.05 19.13
N LYS A 168 -11.39 10.59 19.27
CA LYS A 168 -11.09 11.63 20.29
C LYS A 168 -11.84 12.92 19.99
N ASP A 169 -11.80 13.36 18.74
CA ASP A 169 -12.53 14.57 18.31
C ASP A 169 -14.04 14.45 18.58
N ASN A 170 -14.63 13.29 18.23
CA ASN A 170 -16.04 13.03 18.49
C ASN A 170 -16.37 13.13 20.00
N LYS A 171 -15.54 12.53 20.88
CA LYS A 171 -15.73 12.66 22.34
C LYS A 171 -15.63 14.10 22.82
N GLY A 172 -14.73 14.90 22.21
CA GLY A 172 -14.63 16.33 22.48
C GLY A 172 -15.92 17.07 22.10
N LEU A 173 -16.41 16.84 20.87
CA LEU A 173 -17.65 17.45 20.38
C LEU A 173 -18.89 17.02 21.19
N GLU A 174 -18.97 15.78 21.62
CA GLU A 174 -20.05 15.29 22.49
C GLU A 174 -20.07 16.05 23.81
N LYS A 175 -18.90 16.30 24.41
CA LYS A 175 -18.77 17.11 25.62
C LYS A 175 -19.20 18.56 25.38
N ASP A 176 -18.77 19.17 24.29
CA ASP A 176 -19.14 20.53 23.92
C ASP A 176 -20.66 20.66 23.73
N ILE A 177 -21.30 19.66 23.15
CA ILE A 177 -22.77 19.61 23.01
C ILE A 177 -23.46 19.64 24.37
N VAL A 178 -22.96 18.88 25.35
CA VAL A 178 -23.50 18.90 26.73
C VAL A 178 -23.33 20.29 27.35
N ASP A 179 -22.14 20.88 27.26
CA ASP A 179 -21.86 22.21 27.83
C ASP A 179 -22.71 23.32 27.18
N TYR A 180 -22.92 23.24 25.86
CA TYR A 180 -23.81 24.17 25.14
C TYR A 180 -25.28 24.00 25.53
N ASN A 181 -25.76 22.79 25.71
CA ASN A 181 -27.12 22.53 26.19
C ASN A 181 -27.37 23.10 27.59
N ASP A 182 -26.41 22.98 28.48
CA ASP A 182 -26.49 23.59 29.82
C ASP A 182 -26.53 25.12 29.75
N LYS A 183 -25.71 25.74 28.87
CA LYS A 183 -25.76 27.19 28.64
C LYS A 183 -27.10 27.64 28.07
N ILE A 184 -27.63 26.89 27.10
CA ILE A 184 -28.96 27.15 26.52
C ILE A 184 -30.02 27.11 27.61
N LYS A 185 -30.04 26.08 28.44
CA LYS A 185 -31.00 25.95 29.56
C LYS A 185 -30.95 27.13 30.49
N LYS A 186 -29.76 27.52 30.97
CA LYS A 186 -29.56 28.69 31.83
C LYS A 186 -30.04 29.99 31.16
N SER A 187 -29.81 30.15 29.87
CA SER A 187 -30.27 31.32 29.12
C SER A 187 -31.80 31.34 29.02
N GLN A 188 -32.45 30.20 28.78
CA GLN A 188 -33.91 30.09 28.77
C GLN A 188 -34.52 30.44 30.13
N GLU A 189 -33.96 29.91 31.22
CA GLU A 189 -34.40 30.25 32.60
C GLU A 189 -34.31 31.76 32.87
N LYS A 190 -33.21 32.41 32.44
CA LYS A 190 -33.03 33.83 32.55
C LYS A 190 -34.03 34.65 31.72
N ILE A 191 -34.35 34.19 30.52
CA ILE A 191 -35.39 34.82 29.67
C ILE A 191 -36.74 34.75 30.38
N GLU A 192 -37.13 33.63 30.97
CA GLU A 192 -38.38 33.50 31.67
C GLU A 192 -38.43 34.40 32.93
N GLN A 193 -37.33 34.53 33.68
CA GLN A 193 -37.24 35.46 34.79
C GLN A 193 -37.39 36.93 34.30
N ASN A 194 -36.67 37.32 33.26
CA ASN A 194 -36.73 38.66 32.69
C ASN A 194 -38.16 38.99 32.20
N LYS A 195 -38.91 38.03 31.63
CA LYS A 195 -40.32 38.26 31.26
C LYS A 195 -41.17 38.63 32.47
N LYS A 196 -41.02 37.91 33.61
CA LYS A 196 -41.74 38.22 34.86
C LYS A 196 -41.36 39.59 35.38
N ASP A 197 -40.08 39.92 35.38
CA ASP A 197 -39.59 41.22 35.85
C ASP A 197 -40.11 42.37 34.94
N ILE A 198 -40.19 42.17 33.62
CA ILE A 198 -40.77 43.12 32.68
C ILE A 198 -42.26 43.38 32.99
N GLU A 199 -43.04 42.33 33.25
CA GLU A 199 -44.47 42.54 33.59
C GLU A 199 -44.63 43.28 34.92
N THR A 200 -43.80 42.94 35.91
CA THR A 200 -43.78 43.68 37.20
C THR A 200 -43.44 45.16 36.95
N LYS A 201 -42.41 45.45 36.16
CA LYS A 201 -42.02 46.83 35.83
C LYS A 201 -43.08 47.59 35.00
N LYS A 202 -43.83 46.94 34.13
CA LYS A 202 -44.94 47.56 33.42
C LYS A 202 -46.02 48.04 34.39
N VAL A 203 -46.38 47.25 35.43
CA VAL A 203 -47.33 47.64 36.43
C VAL A 203 -46.79 48.82 37.25
N GLU A 204 -45.51 48.76 37.68
CA GLU A 204 -44.88 49.88 38.40
C GLU A 204 -44.87 51.19 37.59
N ILE A 205 -44.50 51.08 36.28
CA ILE A 205 -44.52 52.24 35.36
C ILE A 205 -45.92 52.84 35.26
N THR A 206 -46.96 52.01 35.09
CA THR A 206 -48.34 52.46 34.99
C THR A 206 -48.80 53.19 36.24
N ALA A 207 -48.46 52.64 37.42
CA ALA A 207 -48.74 53.26 38.70
C ALA A 207 -48.01 54.61 38.87
N GLN A 208 -46.73 54.67 38.50
CA GLN A 208 -45.94 55.89 38.58
C GLN A 208 -46.40 56.96 37.58
N GLN A 209 -46.85 56.56 36.40
CA GLN A 209 -47.45 57.48 35.41
C GLN A 209 -48.70 58.15 35.99
N LYS A 210 -49.59 57.40 36.64
CA LYS A 210 -50.79 57.92 37.29
C LYS A 210 -50.44 58.95 38.35
N VAL A 211 -49.46 58.66 39.23
CA VAL A 211 -48.99 59.63 40.27
C VAL A 211 -48.44 60.89 39.60
N LEU A 212 -47.67 60.74 38.52
CA LEU A 212 -47.14 61.90 37.78
C LEU A 212 -48.26 62.77 37.20
N ASP A 213 -49.28 62.16 36.63
CA ASP A 213 -50.42 62.87 36.01
C ASP A 213 -51.27 63.59 37.08
N GLU A 214 -51.48 62.96 38.28
CA GLU A 214 -52.12 63.59 39.44
C GLU A 214 -51.33 64.79 39.91
N LEU A 215 -49.99 64.68 40.03
CA LEU A 215 -49.13 65.78 40.48
C LEU A 215 -49.12 66.94 39.45
N LYS A 216 -49.10 66.68 38.20
CA LYS A 216 -49.20 67.67 37.10
C LYS A 216 -50.55 68.44 37.18
N SER A 217 -51.66 67.67 37.38
CA SER A 217 -52.96 68.27 37.54
C SER A 217 -53.01 69.20 38.78
N LYS A 218 -52.44 68.75 39.91
CA LYS A 218 -52.34 69.61 41.12
C LYS A 218 -51.46 70.84 40.84
N GLN A 219 -50.35 70.71 40.20
CA GLN A 219 -49.47 71.82 39.83
C GLN A 219 -50.19 72.88 38.97
N SER A 220 -50.99 72.44 37.98
CA SER A 220 -51.76 73.35 37.10
C SER A 220 -52.95 74.04 37.78
N SER A 221 -53.43 73.56 38.95
CA SER A 221 -54.51 74.14 39.75
C SER A 221 -54.02 75.12 40.76
N VAL A 222 -52.71 75.31 40.96
CA VAL A 222 -52.14 76.38 41.87
C VAL A 222 -51.98 77.63 41.01
N ASN A 223 -52.95 78.54 41.14
CA ASN A 223 -52.92 79.94 40.64
C ASN A 223 -52.66 80.91 41.81
#